data_6b27a64c2d3e668cb05454d016042f9f
#
_entry.id   6b27a64c2d3e668cb05454d016042f9f
#
_cell.length_a   1.000
_cell.length_b   1.000
_cell.length_c   1.000
_cell.angle_alpha   90.00
_cell.angle_beta   90.00
_cell.angle_gamma   90.00
#
_symmetry.space_group_name_H-M   'P 1'
#
loop_
_entity.id
_entity.type
_entity.pdbx_description
1 polymer ?
#
loop_
_entity_poly.entity_id
_entity_poly.type
_entity_poly.pdbx_seq_one_letter_code
_entity_poly.pdbx_strand_id
1 'polypeptide(L)'
;MGIFGKLFKGPEIDQAKSADSKQKMRRLFDSVVPDGEQYQLVAAYTEDARRFNYGLVHGSKTTYGSLIVGWKEGTDPTVAVVPTVPDLSGCGDPEICPRSTVKKAYRNKYPTDAFIIYPDGKHYLAINTFEWLEDEKLFIYVDQGPEQQAFETFFKTCYATK
;
A
#
# COMPACT_ATOMS: atom_id res chain seq x y z
N MET A 1 2.26 -28.81 -15.90
CA MET A 1 1.22 -28.03 -16.54
C MET A 1 1.72 -27.40 -17.82
N GLY A 2 0.96 -27.52 -18.87
CA GLY A 2 1.35 -27.06 -20.20
C GLY A 2 1.12 -25.56 -20.40
N ILE A 3 1.24 -25.15 -21.64
CA ILE A 3 1.12 -23.77 -22.10
C ILE A 3 -0.16 -23.08 -21.59
N PHE A 4 -1.25 -23.82 -21.47
CA PHE A 4 -2.53 -23.26 -21.02
C PHE A 4 -2.49 -22.72 -19.57
N GLY A 5 -1.70 -23.34 -18.71
CA GLY A 5 -1.54 -22.85 -17.34
C GLY A 5 -0.89 -21.46 -17.28
N LYS A 6 0.04 -21.19 -18.19
CA LYS A 6 0.69 -19.88 -18.27
C LYS A 6 -0.22 -18.80 -18.84
N LEU A 7 -1.07 -19.14 -19.79
CA LEU A 7 -1.98 -18.17 -20.40
C LEU A 7 -3.04 -17.64 -19.44
N PHE A 8 -3.44 -18.44 -18.45
CA PHE A 8 -4.54 -18.10 -17.55
C PHE A 8 -4.09 -17.66 -16.15
N LYS A 9 -2.79 -17.71 -15.86
CA LYS A 9 -2.26 -17.35 -14.53
C LYS A 9 -1.67 -15.94 -14.44
N GLY A 10 -1.72 -15.17 -15.50
CA GLY A 10 -1.06 -13.87 -15.56
C GLY A 10 0.45 -13.99 -15.72
N PRO A 11 1.20 -12.91 -15.53
CA PRO A 11 2.65 -12.93 -15.72
C PRO A 11 3.33 -13.82 -14.68
N GLU A 12 4.45 -14.40 -15.08
CA GLU A 12 5.28 -15.19 -14.19
C GLU A 12 6.07 -14.26 -13.29
N ILE A 13 5.96 -14.46 -11.98
CA ILE A 13 6.59 -13.60 -10.99
C ILE A 13 7.77 -14.33 -10.37
N ASP A 14 8.90 -13.61 -10.25
CA ASP A 14 10.08 -14.12 -9.55
C ASP A 14 9.80 -14.11 -8.05
N GLN A 15 9.56 -15.27 -7.47
CA GLN A 15 9.21 -15.40 -6.06
C GLN A 15 10.36 -15.01 -5.13
N ALA A 16 11.60 -15.23 -5.54
CA ALA A 16 12.76 -14.80 -4.76
C ALA A 16 12.86 -13.28 -4.69
N LYS A 17 12.62 -12.61 -5.82
CA LYS A 17 12.61 -11.15 -5.88
C LYS A 17 11.44 -10.58 -5.07
N SER A 18 10.28 -11.22 -5.13
CA SER A 18 9.12 -10.82 -4.32
C SER A 18 9.41 -10.96 -2.82
N ALA A 19 10.00 -12.07 -2.40
CA ALA A 19 10.38 -12.27 -1.00
C ALA A 19 11.40 -11.24 -0.53
N ASP A 20 12.38 -10.91 -1.35
CA ASP A 20 13.36 -9.86 -1.05
C ASP A 20 12.68 -8.51 -0.87
N SER A 21 11.74 -8.16 -1.74
CA SER A 21 10.96 -6.94 -1.62
C SER A 21 10.18 -6.89 -0.31
N LYS A 22 9.54 -7.98 0.07
CA LYS A 22 8.79 -8.06 1.33
C LYS A 22 9.69 -7.86 2.55
N GLN A 23 10.90 -8.40 2.52
CA GLN A 23 11.88 -8.19 3.59
C GLN A 23 12.33 -6.74 3.67
N LYS A 24 12.58 -6.11 2.52
CA LYS A 24 12.94 -4.68 2.47
C LYS A 24 11.81 -3.81 2.98
N MET A 25 10.58 -4.11 2.57
CA MET A 25 9.40 -3.40 3.06
C MET A 25 9.32 -3.48 4.59
N ARG A 26 9.50 -4.68 5.14
CA ARG A 26 9.45 -4.90 6.60
C ARG A 26 10.51 -4.08 7.31
N ARG A 27 11.73 -4.10 6.82
CA ARG A 27 12.82 -3.32 7.42
C ARG A 27 12.59 -1.83 7.39
N LEU A 28 12.16 -1.30 6.24
CA LEU A 28 11.85 0.13 6.12
C LEU A 28 10.72 0.54 7.04
N PHE A 29 9.63 -0.22 7.01
CA PHE A 29 8.46 0.08 7.83
C PHE A 29 8.80 0.08 9.32
N ASP A 30 9.48 -0.96 9.79
CA ASP A 30 9.83 -1.08 11.20
C ASP A 30 10.83 -0.01 11.65
N SER A 31 11.60 0.54 10.72
CA SER A 31 12.57 1.60 11.06
C SER A 31 11.90 2.95 11.32
N VAL A 32 10.71 3.19 10.82
CA VAL A 32 10.05 4.50 10.91
C VAL A 32 8.72 4.47 11.65
N VAL A 33 8.07 3.32 11.80
CA VAL A 33 6.78 3.19 12.47
C VAL A 33 6.98 2.59 13.87
N PRO A 34 6.57 3.30 14.94
CA PRO A 34 6.62 2.71 16.28
C PRO A 34 5.80 1.42 16.35
N ASP A 35 6.38 0.38 16.96
CA ASP A 35 5.75 -0.95 17.04
C ASP A 35 5.41 -1.54 15.67
N GLY A 36 6.21 -1.20 14.65
CA GLY A 36 5.98 -1.62 13.27
C GLY A 36 5.82 -3.13 13.11
N GLU A 37 6.50 -3.92 13.94
CA GLU A 37 6.42 -5.38 13.91
C GLU A 37 5.01 -5.93 14.22
N GLN A 38 4.14 -5.11 14.80
CA GLN A 38 2.74 -5.49 15.07
C GLN A 38 1.84 -5.32 13.85
N TYR A 39 2.33 -4.68 12.81
CA TYR A 39 1.55 -4.41 11.61
C TYR A 39 1.74 -5.49 10.56
N GLN A 40 0.68 -5.80 9.84
CA GLN A 40 0.78 -6.53 8.57
C GLN A 40 1.02 -5.51 7.45
N LEU A 41 1.66 -5.93 6.38
CA LEU A 41 2.08 -5.00 5.32
C LEU A 41 1.53 -5.39 3.96
N VAL A 42 1.26 -4.37 3.15
CA VAL A 42 0.95 -4.51 1.72
C VAL A 42 1.62 -3.35 0.98
N ALA A 43 2.13 -3.64 -0.21
CA ALA A 43 2.63 -2.59 -1.09
C ALA A 43 1.46 -1.92 -1.80
N ALA A 44 1.59 -0.63 -2.06
CA ALA A 44 0.55 0.15 -2.69
C ALA A 44 1.16 1.32 -3.47
N TYR A 45 0.31 2.08 -4.13
CA TYR A 45 0.72 3.32 -4.78
C TYR A 45 -0.36 4.38 -4.59
N THR A 46 0.01 5.62 -4.83
CA THR A 46 -0.94 6.73 -4.86
C THR A 46 -0.77 7.51 -6.16
N GLU A 47 -1.88 7.98 -6.72
CA GLU A 47 -1.87 8.82 -7.90
C GLU A 47 -1.68 10.31 -7.55
N ASP A 48 -1.80 10.66 -6.29
CA ASP A 48 -1.51 12.02 -5.81
C ASP A 48 -0.46 11.94 -4.72
N ALA A 49 0.79 11.90 -5.14
CA ALA A 49 1.93 11.78 -4.24
C ALA A 49 2.48 13.12 -3.78
N ARG A 50 1.87 14.24 -4.18
CA ARG A 50 2.37 15.58 -3.82
C ARG A 50 2.47 15.79 -2.31
N ARG A 51 1.63 15.10 -1.57
CA ARG A 51 1.63 15.16 -0.11
C ARG A 51 2.93 14.63 0.50
N PHE A 52 3.56 13.66 -0.14
CA PHE A 52 4.67 12.92 0.48
C PHE A 52 6.07 13.43 0.10
N ASN A 53 6.25 14.10 -0.99
CA ASN A 53 7.55 14.66 -1.42
C ASN A 53 8.72 13.67 -1.47
N TYR A 54 8.47 12.36 -1.51
CA TYR A 54 9.51 11.34 -1.48
C TYR A 54 9.15 10.20 -2.42
N GLY A 55 10.13 9.75 -3.20
CA GLY A 55 9.91 8.66 -4.14
C GLY A 55 8.93 8.96 -5.26
N LEU A 56 8.82 10.24 -5.65
CA LEU A 56 7.86 10.67 -6.65
C LEU A 56 8.29 10.29 -8.07
N VAL A 57 7.33 9.80 -8.84
CA VAL A 57 7.47 9.57 -10.27
C VAL A 57 6.49 10.47 -10.99
N HIS A 58 6.99 11.33 -11.89
CA HIS A 58 6.16 12.29 -12.61
C HIS A 58 5.79 11.73 -13.98
N GLY A 59 4.48 11.49 -14.18
CA GLY A 59 3.92 11.32 -15.52
C GLY A 59 3.59 12.69 -16.12
N SER A 60 2.97 12.72 -17.29
CA SER A 60 2.67 13.98 -17.98
C SER A 60 1.72 14.89 -17.20
N LYS A 61 0.78 14.33 -16.44
CA LYS A 61 -0.20 15.09 -15.66
C LYS A 61 -0.42 14.57 -14.25
N THR A 62 0.07 13.39 -13.94
CA THR A 62 -0.18 12.70 -12.68
C THR A 62 1.12 12.38 -11.99
N THR A 63 1.17 12.59 -10.69
CA THR A 63 2.31 12.23 -9.87
C THR A 63 1.98 10.93 -9.13
N TYR A 64 2.82 9.92 -9.35
CA TYR A 64 2.67 8.61 -8.72
C TYR A 64 3.70 8.45 -7.62
N GLY A 65 3.33 7.75 -6.56
CA GLY A 65 4.25 7.42 -5.49
C GLY A 65 4.04 6.01 -4.99
N SER A 66 5.13 5.33 -4.67
CA SER A 66 5.08 4.00 -4.07
C SER A 66 4.90 4.13 -2.57
N LEU A 67 4.10 3.22 -2.00
CA LEU A 67 3.76 3.22 -0.58
C LEU A 67 3.97 1.83 0.02
N ILE A 68 4.35 1.80 1.29
CA ILE A 68 4.18 0.62 2.14
C ILE A 68 3.02 0.95 3.08
N VAL A 69 1.99 0.13 3.06
CA VAL A 69 0.82 0.30 3.91
C VAL A 69 0.81 -0.79 4.96
N GLY A 70 0.80 -0.39 6.22
CA GLY A 70 0.68 -1.32 7.33
C GLY A 70 -0.67 -1.17 8.01
N TRP A 71 -1.17 -2.25 8.58
CA TRP A 71 -2.40 -2.21 9.36
C TRP A 71 -2.30 -3.15 10.55
N LYS A 72 -2.99 -2.78 11.60
CA LYS A 72 -3.14 -3.65 12.77
C LYS A 72 -4.56 -3.55 13.29
N GLU A 73 -5.06 -4.69 13.73
CA GLU A 73 -6.36 -4.81 14.39
C GLU A 73 -6.22 -4.45 15.88
N GLY A 74 -7.31 -4.45 16.60
CA GLY A 74 -7.31 -4.18 18.03
C GLY A 74 -8.42 -3.23 18.43
N THR A 75 -8.29 -2.66 19.63
CA THR A 75 -9.31 -1.72 20.16
C THR A 75 -9.37 -0.43 19.36
N ASP A 76 -8.25 -0.01 18.78
CA ASP A 76 -8.18 1.14 17.89
C ASP A 76 -7.44 0.73 16.61
N PRO A 77 -8.15 0.13 15.63
CA PRO A 77 -7.52 -0.31 14.39
C PRO A 77 -6.77 0.84 13.73
N THR A 78 -5.56 0.57 13.25
CA THR A 78 -4.67 1.62 12.74
C THR A 78 -4.14 1.25 11.36
N VAL A 79 -4.12 2.24 10.47
CA VAL A 79 -3.42 2.16 9.19
C VAL A 79 -2.24 3.12 9.25
N ALA A 80 -1.06 2.65 8.83
CA ALA A 80 0.13 3.48 8.72
C ALA A 80 0.61 3.43 7.27
N VAL A 81 0.93 4.60 6.71
CA VAL A 81 1.35 4.73 5.32
C VAL A 81 2.76 5.30 5.28
N VAL A 82 3.67 4.59 4.63
CA VAL A 82 5.07 4.98 4.51
C VAL A 82 5.40 5.18 3.03
N PRO A 83 5.70 6.42 2.59
CA PRO A 83 6.13 6.63 1.22
C PRO A 83 7.53 6.07 1.01
N THR A 84 7.76 5.46 -0.15
CA THR A 84 9.04 4.83 -0.44
C THR A 84 9.40 5.03 -1.91
N VAL A 85 10.70 4.86 -2.21
CA VAL A 85 11.12 4.75 -3.61
C VAL A 85 10.80 3.35 -4.14
N PRO A 86 10.57 3.21 -5.47
CA PRO A 86 10.14 1.92 -6.03
C PRO A 86 11.10 0.76 -5.81
N ASP A 87 12.41 1.01 -5.71
CA ASP A 87 13.40 -0.05 -5.46
C ASP A 87 13.60 -0.37 -3.98
N LEU A 88 12.86 0.29 -3.09
CA LEU A 88 12.95 0.09 -1.64
C LEU A 88 14.31 0.43 -1.05
N SER A 89 15.03 1.33 -1.68
CA SER A 89 16.31 1.81 -1.15
C SER A 89 16.16 2.83 -0.02
N GLY A 90 14.97 3.38 0.16
CA GLY A 90 14.71 4.34 1.22
C GLY A 90 13.23 4.64 1.35
N CYS A 91 12.87 5.35 2.42
CA CYS A 91 11.48 5.75 2.69
C CYS A 91 11.43 7.13 3.34
N GLY A 92 10.25 7.74 3.29
CA GLY A 92 9.97 8.99 3.96
C GLY A 92 9.30 8.79 5.31
N ASP A 93 8.76 9.89 5.86
CA ASP A 93 8.11 9.87 7.16
C ASP A 93 6.75 9.14 7.08
N PRO A 94 6.40 8.36 8.11
CA PRO A 94 5.14 7.65 8.14
C PRO A 94 3.97 8.59 8.45
N GLU A 95 2.81 8.26 7.91
CA GLU A 95 1.55 8.85 8.35
C GLU A 95 0.75 7.77 9.06
N ILE A 96 0.54 7.94 10.36
CA ILE A 96 -0.12 6.94 11.20
C ILE A 96 -1.54 7.41 11.47
N CYS A 97 -2.51 6.58 11.12
CA CYS A 97 -3.93 6.93 11.13
C CYS A 97 -4.73 5.95 12.01
N PRO A 98 -4.76 6.18 13.34
CA PRO A 98 -5.65 5.38 14.20
C PRO A 98 -7.12 5.66 13.85
N ARG A 99 -7.94 4.62 13.84
CA ARG A 99 -9.36 4.75 13.49
C ARG A 99 -10.07 5.82 14.33
N SER A 100 -9.70 5.94 15.60
CA SER A 100 -10.31 6.91 16.53
C SER A 100 -10.10 8.36 16.12
N THR A 101 -9.00 8.67 15.40
CA THR A 101 -8.67 10.03 14.96
C THR A 101 -9.06 10.31 13.51
N VAL A 102 -9.37 9.30 12.74
CA VAL A 102 -9.72 9.43 11.33
C VAL A 102 -11.14 9.99 11.20
N LYS A 103 -11.29 11.02 10.38
CA LYS A 103 -12.59 11.66 10.17
C LYS A 103 -13.48 10.86 9.23
N LYS A 104 -12.88 10.25 8.21
CA LYS A 104 -13.62 9.47 7.22
C LYS A 104 -12.69 8.46 6.56
N ALA A 105 -13.20 7.26 6.33
CA ALA A 105 -12.48 6.23 5.59
C ALA A 105 -13.48 5.39 4.80
N TYR A 106 -13.23 5.22 3.50
CA TYR A 106 -14.12 4.45 2.63
C TYR A 106 -13.35 3.94 1.41
N ARG A 107 -13.91 2.92 0.77
CA ARG A 107 -13.39 2.43 -0.50
C ARG A 107 -14.17 3.09 -1.64
N ASN A 108 -13.45 3.78 -2.51
CA ASN A 108 -13.99 4.35 -3.72
C ASN A 108 -13.74 3.37 -4.87
N LYS A 109 -14.80 2.80 -5.43
CA LYS A 109 -14.66 1.81 -6.49
C LYS A 109 -14.69 2.39 -7.89
N TYR A 110 -15.12 3.63 -8.01
CA TYR A 110 -15.30 4.24 -9.32
C TYR A 110 -15.02 5.74 -9.25
N PRO A 111 -14.33 6.34 -10.23
CA PRO A 111 -13.73 5.72 -11.42
C PRO A 111 -12.47 4.94 -11.16
N THR A 112 -11.82 5.14 -10.01
CA THR A 112 -10.59 4.45 -9.62
C THR A 112 -10.82 3.71 -8.32
N ASP A 113 -10.47 2.43 -8.28
CA ASP A 113 -10.60 1.63 -7.07
C ASP A 113 -9.50 1.99 -6.08
N ALA A 114 -9.85 2.76 -5.06
CA ALA A 114 -8.90 3.26 -4.08
C ALA A 114 -9.50 3.25 -2.68
N PHE A 115 -8.64 3.06 -1.69
CA PHE A 115 -9.00 3.23 -0.28
C PHE A 115 -8.71 4.67 0.12
N ILE A 116 -9.72 5.38 0.59
CA ILE A 116 -9.64 6.81 0.91
C ILE A 116 -9.69 6.99 2.41
N ILE A 117 -8.72 7.72 2.95
CA ILE A 117 -8.64 8.02 4.39
C ILE A 117 -8.47 9.53 4.58
N TYR A 118 -9.30 10.12 5.43
CA TYR A 118 -9.21 11.53 5.82
C TYR A 118 -8.68 11.61 7.24
N PRO A 119 -7.36 11.78 7.44
CA PRO A 119 -6.79 11.83 8.78
C PRO A 119 -7.21 13.07 9.58
N ASP A 120 -7.34 14.21 8.90
CA ASP A 120 -7.59 15.49 9.55
C ASP A 120 -8.86 16.20 9.04
N GLY A 121 -9.60 15.60 8.15
CA GLY A 121 -10.81 16.19 7.57
C GLY A 121 -10.55 17.19 6.45
N LYS A 122 -9.31 17.59 6.22
CA LYS A 122 -8.94 18.55 5.16
C LYS A 122 -8.20 17.89 4.01
N HIS A 123 -7.34 16.95 4.32
CA HIS A 123 -6.53 16.24 3.35
C HIS A 123 -6.89 14.76 3.36
N TYR A 124 -6.75 14.10 2.23
CA TYR A 124 -7.03 12.68 2.16
C TYR A 124 -5.84 11.92 1.60
N LEU A 125 -5.77 10.65 1.96
CA LEU A 125 -4.85 9.68 1.40
C LEU A 125 -5.64 8.78 0.47
N ALA A 126 -5.15 8.61 -0.76
CA ALA A 126 -5.72 7.66 -1.71
C ALA A 126 -4.72 6.51 -1.88
N ILE A 127 -5.13 5.33 -1.50
CA ILE A 127 -4.27 4.14 -1.50
C ILE A 127 -4.82 3.16 -2.53
N ASN A 128 -3.99 2.81 -3.51
CA ASN A 128 -4.32 1.82 -4.52
C ASN A 128 -3.46 0.58 -4.27
N THR A 129 -4.11 -0.55 -4.01
CA THR A 129 -3.41 -1.82 -3.81
C THR A 129 -3.41 -2.63 -5.11
N PHE A 130 -2.53 -3.61 -5.20
CA PHE A 130 -2.44 -4.50 -6.35
C PHE A 130 -2.08 -5.91 -5.88
N GLU A 131 -2.47 -6.89 -6.68
CA GLU A 131 -2.22 -8.30 -6.38
C GLU A 131 -0.78 -8.69 -6.75
N TRP A 132 -0.32 -8.18 -7.88
CA TRP A 132 1.04 -8.42 -8.38
C TRP A 132 1.48 -7.20 -9.18
N LEU A 133 2.78 -7.13 -9.47
CA LEU A 133 3.37 -5.98 -10.15
C LEU A 133 2.87 -5.86 -11.60
N GLU A 134 2.41 -4.66 -11.96
CA GLU A 134 2.06 -4.30 -13.34
C GLU A 134 3.13 -3.43 -14.01
N ASP A 135 3.76 -2.54 -13.26
CA ASP A 135 4.76 -1.60 -13.78
C ASP A 135 5.90 -1.41 -12.79
N GLU A 136 7.06 -1.93 -13.12
CA GLU A 136 8.25 -1.88 -12.27
C GLU A 136 8.75 -0.46 -11.99
N LYS A 137 8.38 0.50 -12.83
CA LYS A 137 8.80 1.89 -12.64
C LYS A 137 8.01 2.59 -11.54
N LEU A 138 6.78 2.14 -11.31
CA LEU A 138 5.85 2.83 -10.42
C LEU A 138 5.61 2.06 -9.13
N PHE A 139 5.82 0.75 -9.13
CA PHE A 139 5.41 -0.11 -8.04
C PHE A 139 6.57 -0.94 -7.53
N ILE A 140 6.41 -1.39 -6.29
CA ILE A 140 7.31 -2.36 -5.66
C ILE A 140 7.09 -3.72 -6.32
N TYR A 141 8.17 -4.43 -6.67
CA TYR A 141 8.06 -5.75 -7.28
C TYR A 141 7.67 -6.78 -6.22
N VAL A 142 6.42 -7.20 -6.24
CA VAL A 142 5.90 -8.11 -5.21
C VAL A 142 4.68 -8.87 -5.70
N ASP A 143 4.54 -10.12 -5.26
CA ASP A 143 3.33 -10.92 -5.40
C ASP A 143 2.66 -10.97 -4.04
N GLN A 144 1.48 -10.37 -3.91
CA GLN A 144 0.85 -10.12 -2.61
C GLN A 144 -0.67 -10.34 -2.63
N GLY A 145 -1.16 -11.33 -3.40
CA GLY A 145 -2.59 -11.61 -3.45
C GLY A 145 -3.22 -11.80 -2.08
N PRO A 146 -2.66 -12.69 -1.23
CA PRO A 146 -3.20 -12.89 0.12
C PRO A 146 -3.13 -11.63 1.00
N GLU A 147 -2.04 -10.86 0.93
CA GLU A 147 -1.88 -9.64 1.71
C GLU A 147 -2.88 -8.57 1.26
N GLN A 148 -3.10 -8.45 -0.05
CA GLN A 148 -4.09 -7.51 -0.58
C GLN A 148 -5.50 -7.86 -0.08
N GLN A 149 -5.88 -9.12 -0.14
CA GLN A 149 -7.18 -9.57 0.33
C GLN A 149 -7.34 -9.35 1.83
N ALA A 150 -6.30 -9.59 2.61
CA ALA A 150 -6.31 -9.37 4.05
C ALA A 150 -6.51 -7.89 4.38
N PHE A 151 -5.84 -7.01 3.65
CA PHE A 151 -6.02 -5.56 3.83
C PHE A 151 -7.45 -5.12 3.46
N GLU A 152 -7.98 -5.60 2.35
CA GLU A 152 -9.35 -5.27 1.95
C GLU A 152 -10.36 -5.70 3.00
N THR A 153 -10.21 -6.91 3.53
CA THR A 153 -11.09 -7.43 4.59
C THR A 153 -10.99 -6.60 5.85
N PHE A 154 -9.77 -6.29 6.30
CA PHE A 154 -9.54 -5.44 7.46
C PHE A 154 -10.20 -4.07 7.26
N PHE A 155 -9.96 -3.44 6.13
CA PHE A 155 -10.49 -2.10 5.86
C PHE A 155 -12.02 -2.10 5.91
N LYS A 156 -12.63 -3.07 5.26
CA LYS A 156 -14.09 -3.18 5.20
C LYS A 156 -14.72 -3.47 6.56
N THR A 157 -14.11 -4.38 7.35
CA THR A 157 -14.73 -4.87 8.59
C THR A 157 -14.35 -4.08 9.83
N CYS A 158 -13.14 -3.50 9.86
CA CYS A 158 -12.60 -2.88 11.08
C CYS A 158 -12.36 -1.39 10.95
N TYR A 159 -12.20 -0.85 9.75
CA TYR A 159 -11.65 0.49 9.57
C TYR A 159 -12.59 1.48 8.88
N ALA A 160 -13.31 1.08 7.86
CA ALA A 160 -14.14 2.00 7.09
C ALA A 160 -15.22 2.66 7.94
N THR A 161 -15.50 3.93 7.66
CA THR A 161 -16.62 4.66 8.25
C THR A 161 -17.87 4.40 7.42
N LYS A 162 -19.02 4.58 8.05
CA LYS A 162 -20.29 4.50 7.32
C LYS A 162 -20.60 5.81 6.59
#